data_09d940ae9b27a82855ac2eb1104d7f8f
#
_entry.id   09d940ae9b27a82855ac2eb1104d7f8f
#
_cell.length_a   1.000
_cell.length_b   1.000
_cell.length_c   1.000
_cell.angle_alpha   90.00
_cell.angle_beta   90.00
_cell.angle_gamma   90.00
#
_symmetry.space_group_name_H-M   'P 1'
#
loop_
_entity.id
_entity.type
_entity.pdbx_description
1 polymer ?
#
loop_
_entity_poly.entity_id
_entity_poly.type
_entity_poly.pdbx_seq_one_letter_code
_entity_poly.pdbx_strand_id
1 'polypeptide(L)'
;MSKRTILIALVTLSLVAGASALATRATASRSHATSRSMLVGIFDDPMTLGTPDKGFPLLKGLRAQIVRITLTWRSVAPKRPKVATDPADPAYDWSVFDRAVLLAKKNKIQVLFGIQGTPAWANGRRSARIAPTNYRDLQNFATAAAKRYSGSFKRKDSDTEETLLPAVRLWLAWNEPNNPNFLAPQYKKVHGRWLALGAYQYARICNAIYAGIHGAGVGTERVACGATDPFGNNQPKSRRASISPLAFLRLSKRYGLRRFDAWAHHPYAPMPSESPAAKPKKLKATSVILGNIGDLTKEVTRLYGGKPIWITEYGYQTRPPDKFFGVSWKTQAKYLSQSYAIARKNRRIGMFVWFLIRDERALRGWQSGFFTASGARKPSYTAFRRLKH
;
A
#
# COMPACT_ATOMS: atom_id res chain seq x y z
N MET A 1 41.33 13.94 73.30
CA MET A 1 41.57 15.39 73.52
C MET A 1 40.58 16.09 72.59
N SER A 2 39.45 16.63 73.18
CA SER A 2 39.21 18.02 73.50
C SER A 2 39.09 18.88 72.22
N LYS A 3 38.04 19.68 71.96
CA LYS A 3 37.02 20.45 72.72
C LYS A 3 35.94 20.86 71.67
N ARG A 4 34.59 20.72 71.85
CA ARG A 4 33.69 21.70 72.46
C ARG A 4 33.82 23.16 71.93
N THR A 5 32.70 23.65 71.30
CA THR A 5 31.97 24.89 71.61
C THR A 5 30.84 25.00 70.63
N ILE A 6 29.59 24.91 70.93
CA ILE A 6 28.47 25.62 71.51
C ILE A 6 28.41 27.13 71.09
N LEU A 7 27.26 27.51 70.51
CA LEU A 7 26.40 28.69 70.73
C LEU A 7 26.02 29.34 69.40
N ILE A 8 24.86 29.91 69.09
CA ILE A 8 23.63 30.30 69.80
C ILE A 8 22.54 30.51 68.72
N ALA A 9 21.32 30.28 69.10
CA ALA A 9 20.13 30.53 68.32
C ALA A 9 19.85 32.05 68.14
N LEU A 10 19.28 32.41 67.01
CA LEU A 10 18.46 33.62 66.87
C LEU A 10 17.19 33.30 66.09
N VAL A 11 16.10 33.36 66.80
CA VAL A 11 14.72 33.28 66.31
C VAL A 11 14.40 34.63 65.72
N THR A 12 13.97 34.67 64.48
CA THR A 12 13.16 35.77 63.96
C THR A 12 11.92 35.19 63.29
N LEU A 13 10.81 35.51 63.91
CA LEU A 13 9.45 35.29 63.51
C LEU A 13 9.15 36.22 62.32
N SER A 14 8.74 35.67 61.17
CA SER A 14 8.13 36.50 60.11
C SER A 14 6.98 35.76 59.49
N LEU A 15 5.85 36.41 59.63
CA LEU A 15 4.48 36.21 59.21
C LEU A 15 4.24 35.28 57.97
N VAL A 16 3.27 34.44 58.19
CA VAL A 16 2.49 33.67 57.24
C VAL A 16 1.79 34.65 56.25
N ALA A 17 2.10 34.49 54.97
CA ALA A 17 1.19 34.92 53.91
C ALA A 17 0.85 33.66 53.10
N GLY A 18 -0.34 33.15 53.34
CA GLY A 18 -0.89 32.02 52.58
C GLY A 18 -1.12 32.38 51.12
N ALA A 19 -0.38 31.76 50.23
CA ALA A 19 -0.70 31.72 48.81
C ALA A 19 -1.24 30.32 48.49
N SER A 20 -2.56 30.19 48.43
CA SER A 20 -3.26 29.03 47.91
C SER A 20 -2.92 28.91 46.43
N ALA A 21 -1.97 28.05 46.10
CA ALA A 21 -1.73 27.64 44.72
C ALA A 21 -2.92 26.79 44.27
N LEU A 22 -3.86 27.38 43.58
CA LEU A 22 -4.82 26.65 42.75
C LEU A 22 -4.05 25.91 41.68
N ALA A 23 -3.91 24.61 41.87
CA ALA A 23 -3.48 23.72 40.82
C ALA A 23 -4.56 23.69 39.73
N THR A 24 -4.43 24.56 38.74
CA THR A 24 -5.17 24.45 37.50
C THR A 24 -4.73 23.14 36.82
N ARG A 25 -5.52 22.08 36.99
CA ARG A 25 -5.48 20.90 36.13
C ARG A 25 -5.75 21.41 34.72
N ALA A 26 -4.69 21.56 33.93
CA ALA A 26 -4.78 21.65 32.51
C ALA A 26 -5.42 20.33 32.04
N THR A 27 -6.73 20.36 31.82
CA THR A 27 -7.42 19.36 31.03
C THR A 27 -6.82 19.46 29.64
N ALA A 28 -5.85 18.57 29.35
CA ALA A 28 -5.38 18.37 28.00
C ALA A 28 -6.62 18.07 27.16
N SER A 29 -7.08 19.08 26.45
CA SER A 29 -8.07 18.93 25.39
C SER A 29 -7.55 17.83 24.48
N ARG A 30 -8.16 16.64 24.57
CA ARG A 30 -8.02 15.63 23.54
C ARG A 30 -8.51 16.30 22.27
N SER A 31 -7.59 16.83 21.48
CA SER A 31 -7.86 17.24 20.14
C SER A 31 -8.56 16.06 19.49
N HIS A 32 -9.85 16.23 19.19
CA HIS A 32 -10.58 15.31 18.35
C HIS A 32 -9.84 15.32 17.03
N ALA A 33 -8.94 14.35 16.87
CA ALA A 33 -8.31 14.09 15.59
C ALA A 33 -9.47 13.92 14.61
N THR A 34 -9.68 14.93 13.78
CA THR A 34 -10.63 14.88 12.68
C THR A 34 -10.39 13.57 11.96
N SER A 35 -11.42 12.75 11.88
CA SER A 35 -11.42 11.48 11.16
C SER A 35 -10.76 11.74 9.81
N ARG A 36 -9.51 11.28 9.60
CA ARG A 36 -8.89 11.31 8.27
C ARG A 36 -9.84 10.59 7.34
N SER A 37 -10.40 11.31 6.36
CA SER A 37 -11.28 10.73 5.38
C SER A 37 -10.54 9.58 4.69
N MET A 38 -11.15 8.40 4.64
CA MET A 38 -10.61 7.24 3.93
C MET A 38 -10.58 7.59 2.44
N LEU A 39 -9.39 7.53 1.83
CA LEU A 39 -9.24 7.73 0.38
C LEU A 39 -9.93 6.59 -0.38
N VAL A 40 -10.74 6.95 -1.37
CA VAL A 40 -11.47 5.99 -2.21
C VAL A 40 -10.96 6.09 -3.65
N GLY A 41 -10.62 4.95 -4.23
CA GLY A 41 -10.02 4.94 -5.55
C GLY A 41 -10.19 3.66 -6.33
N ILE A 42 -9.42 3.57 -7.42
CA ILE A 42 -9.52 2.48 -8.39
C ILE A 42 -8.12 2.08 -8.84
N PHE A 43 -7.96 0.80 -9.15
CA PHE A 43 -6.76 0.23 -9.76
C PHE A 43 -7.10 -0.39 -11.11
N ASP A 44 -6.48 0.09 -12.19
CA ASP A 44 -6.65 -0.46 -13.55
C ASP A 44 -5.48 0.01 -14.43
N ASP A 45 -4.39 -0.74 -14.46
CA ASP A 45 -3.21 -0.41 -15.27
C ASP A 45 -3.49 -0.37 -16.79
N PRO A 46 -4.26 -1.30 -17.40
CA PRO A 46 -4.63 -1.21 -18.80
C PRO A 46 -5.32 0.11 -19.18
N MET A 47 -6.18 0.63 -18.32
CA MET A 47 -6.87 1.88 -18.56
C MET A 47 -6.02 3.12 -18.23
N THR A 48 -5.12 3.04 -17.27
CA THR A 48 -4.35 4.20 -16.78
C THR A 48 -2.96 4.33 -17.42
N LEU A 49 -2.40 3.24 -17.91
CA LEU A 49 -1.10 3.23 -18.61
C LEU A 49 -1.27 2.92 -20.11
N GLY A 50 -2.16 1.98 -20.47
CA GLY A 50 -2.36 1.58 -21.88
C GLY A 50 -3.26 2.52 -22.67
N THR A 51 -4.32 3.06 -22.05
CA THR A 51 -5.26 4.02 -22.67
C THR A 51 -5.59 5.18 -21.73
N PRO A 52 -4.58 5.94 -21.27
CA PRO A 52 -4.76 6.91 -20.19
C PRO A 52 -5.75 8.03 -20.54
N ASP A 53 -5.82 8.48 -21.81
CA ASP A 53 -6.76 9.51 -22.24
C ASP A 53 -8.23 9.08 -22.12
N LYS A 54 -8.50 7.77 -22.12
CA LYS A 54 -9.84 7.21 -21.86
C LYS A 54 -10.00 6.92 -20.34
N GLY A 55 -8.96 6.42 -19.70
CA GLY A 55 -8.99 5.99 -18.30
C GLY A 55 -9.23 7.12 -17.31
N PHE A 56 -8.48 8.23 -17.42
CA PHE A 56 -8.57 9.33 -16.45
C PHE A 56 -9.89 10.09 -16.48
N PRO A 57 -10.55 10.37 -17.64
CA PRO A 57 -11.90 10.89 -17.65
C PRO A 57 -12.94 9.96 -16.99
N LEU A 58 -12.79 8.62 -17.14
CA LEU A 58 -13.66 7.66 -16.46
C LEU A 58 -13.45 7.69 -14.95
N LEU A 59 -12.20 7.76 -14.47
CA LEU A 59 -11.87 7.93 -13.06
C LEU A 59 -12.49 9.20 -12.47
N LYS A 60 -12.39 10.33 -13.19
CA LYS A 60 -13.04 11.59 -12.81
C LYS A 60 -14.56 11.45 -12.77
N GLY A 61 -15.15 10.81 -13.78
CA GLY A 61 -16.59 10.52 -13.85
C GLY A 61 -17.06 9.62 -12.70
N LEU A 62 -16.22 8.71 -12.22
CA LEU A 62 -16.43 7.86 -11.05
C LEU A 62 -16.20 8.60 -9.72
N ARG A 63 -15.65 9.83 -9.74
CA ARG A 63 -15.27 10.62 -8.57
C ARG A 63 -14.16 9.95 -7.74
N ALA A 64 -13.27 9.20 -8.38
CA ALA A 64 -12.13 8.59 -7.72
C ALA A 64 -11.18 9.67 -7.16
N GLN A 65 -10.82 9.58 -5.89
CA GLN A 65 -9.86 10.49 -5.25
C GLN A 65 -8.42 10.06 -5.50
N ILE A 66 -8.21 8.75 -5.68
CA ILE A 66 -6.89 8.16 -5.88
C ILE A 66 -6.94 7.08 -6.95
N VAL A 67 -5.86 6.95 -7.70
CA VAL A 67 -5.61 5.84 -8.62
C VAL A 67 -4.36 5.09 -8.20
N ARG A 68 -4.45 3.77 -8.07
CA ARG A 68 -3.28 2.91 -7.92
C ARG A 68 -2.72 2.60 -9.31
N ILE A 69 -1.41 2.74 -9.46
CA ILE A 69 -0.67 2.45 -10.69
C ILE A 69 0.54 1.58 -10.35
N THR A 70 0.79 0.54 -11.11
CA THR A 70 1.96 -0.31 -10.93
C THR A 70 3.19 0.32 -11.59
N LEU A 71 4.11 0.86 -10.78
CA LEU A 71 5.41 1.33 -11.24
C LEU A 71 6.36 0.13 -11.38
N THR A 72 6.40 -0.43 -12.58
CA THR A 72 7.17 -1.64 -12.85
C THR A 72 8.65 -1.33 -13.02
N TRP A 73 9.48 -1.67 -12.02
CA TRP A 73 10.92 -1.40 -12.04
C TRP A 73 11.62 -1.94 -13.30
N ARG A 74 11.28 -3.18 -13.72
CA ARG A 74 11.86 -3.78 -14.93
C ARG A 74 11.53 -3.04 -16.23
N SER A 75 10.38 -2.34 -16.27
CA SER A 75 9.97 -1.58 -17.46
C SER A 75 10.64 -0.21 -17.47
N VAL A 76 10.74 0.43 -16.31
CA VAL A 76 11.42 1.73 -16.18
C VAL A 76 12.94 1.60 -16.36
N ALA A 77 13.54 0.53 -15.83
CA ALA A 77 15.00 0.32 -15.88
C ALA A 77 15.34 -1.01 -16.58
N PRO A 78 15.09 -1.16 -17.89
CA PRO A 78 15.42 -2.39 -18.63
C PRO A 78 16.94 -2.64 -18.68
N LYS A 79 17.74 -1.59 -18.57
CA LYS A 79 19.20 -1.62 -18.45
C LYS A 79 19.63 -1.08 -17.08
N ARG A 80 20.84 -1.46 -16.63
CA ARG A 80 21.40 -0.93 -15.38
C ARG A 80 21.77 0.55 -15.56
N PRO A 81 21.24 1.48 -14.74
CA PRO A 81 21.61 2.89 -14.79
C PRO A 81 23.05 3.08 -14.31
N LYS A 82 23.73 4.09 -14.87
CA LYS A 82 25.08 4.50 -14.43
C LYS A 82 25.01 5.29 -13.13
N VAL A 83 24.06 6.22 -13.02
CA VAL A 83 23.80 7.03 -11.82
C VAL A 83 22.43 6.66 -11.26
N ALA A 84 22.35 5.53 -10.56
CA ALA A 84 21.10 4.86 -10.21
C ALA A 84 20.13 5.66 -9.32
N THR A 85 20.57 6.77 -8.70
CA THR A 85 19.72 7.67 -7.89
C THR A 85 19.35 8.96 -8.65
N ASP A 86 19.82 9.11 -9.89
CA ASP A 86 19.44 10.22 -10.76
C ASP A 86 18.24 9.83 -11.62
N PRO A 87 17.09 10.50 -11.50
CA PRO A 87 15.92 10.22 -12.33
C PRO A 87 16.10 10.61 -13.81
N ALA A 88 17.14 11.35 -14.15
CA ALA A 88 17.49 11.73 -15.51
C ALA A 88 18.45 10.75 -16.21
N ASP A 89 18.94 9.71 -15.50
CA ASP A 89 19.82 8.70 -16.12
C ASP A 89 19.13 8.07 -17.35
N PRO A 90 19.79 8.02 -18.52
CA PRO A 90 19.18 7.58 -19.77
C PRO A 90 18.78 6.09 -19.81
N ALA A 91 19.16 5.30 -18.81
CA ALA A 91 18.68 3.93 -18.67
C ALA A 91 17.24 3.85 -18.12
N TYR A 92 16.68 4.97 -17.64
CA TYR A 92 15.32 5.03 -17.15
C TYR A 92 14.34 5.50 -18.24
N ASP A 93 13.31 4.73 -18.49
CA ASP A 93 12.14 5.14 -19.29
C ASP A 93 10.92 5.36 -18.37
N TRP A 94 10.62 6.62 -18.12
CA TRP A 94 9.49 7.05 -17.31
C TRP A 94 8.27 7.47 -18.14
N SER A 95 8.33 7.43 -19.46
CA SER A 95 7.42 8.09 -20.39
C SER A 95 5.94 7.82 -20.10
N VAL A 96 5.56 6.54 -19.96
CA VAL A 96 4.16 6.16 -19.68
C VAL A 96 3.69 6.60 -18.30
N PHE A 97 4.59 6.62 -17.31
CA PHE A 97 4.29 7.01 -15.93
C PHE A 97 4.18 8.52 -15.79
N ASP A 98 5.03 9.28 -16.45
CA ASP A 98 4.93 10.75 -16.52
C ASP A 98 3.59 11.18 -17.10
N ARG A 99 3.19 10.58 -18.22
CA ARG A 99 1.88 10.85 -18.84
C ARG A 99 0.74 10.55 -17.87
N ALA A 100 0.79 9.41 -17.18
CA ALA A 100 -0.22 9.04 -16.20
C ALA A 100 -0.31 10.04 -15.04
N VAL A 101 0.83 10.48 -14.49
CA VAL A 101 0.89 11.45 -13.39
C VAL A 101 0.37 12.83 -13.81
N LEU A 102 0.72 13.29 -15.03
CA LEU A 102 0.21 14.55 -15.58
C LEU A 102 -1.31 14.51 -15.77
N LEU A 103 -1.84 13.42 -16.32
CA LEU A 103 -3.30 13.22 -16.47
C LEU A 103 -4.01 13.08 -15.13
N ALA A 104 -3.41 12.42 -14.16
CA ALA A 104 -3.94 12.35 -12.79
C ALA A 104 -4.06 13.77 -12.20
N LYS A 105 -3.02 14.60 -12.30
CA LYS A 105 -3.04 16.00 -11.84
C LYS A 105 -4.12 16.81 -12.55
N LYS A 106 -4.21 16.72 -13.89
CA LYS A 106 -5.25 17.39 -14.70
C LYS A 106 -6.66 17.03 -14.24
N ASN A 107 -6.87 15.78 -13.80
CA ASN A 107 -8.16 15.28 -13.33
C ASN A 107 -8.36 15.40 -11.80
N LYS A 108 -7.41 15.99 -11.06
CA LYS A 108 -7.43 16.17 -9.59
C LYS A 108 -7.48 14.84 -8.84
N ILE A 109 -6.78 13.83 -9.34
CA ILE A 109 -6.68 12.48 -8.78
C ILE A 109 -5.28 12.27 -8.20
N GLN A 110 -5.19 11.78 -6.97
CA GLN A 110 -3.90 11.41 -6.37
C GLN A 110 -3.40 10.08 -6.98
N VAL A 111 -2.09 9.89 -7.00
CA VAL A 111 -1.48 8.64 -7.46
C VAL A 111 -0.90 7.87 -6.28
N LEU A 112 -1.19 6.57 -6.23
CA LEU A 112 -0.49 5.58 -5.42
C LEU A 112 0.38 4.74 -6.35
N PHE A 113 1.70 4.93 -6.31
CA PHE A 113 2.62 4.09 -7.07
C PHE A 113 2.98 2.81 -6.31
N GLY A 114 2.77 1.65 -6.95
CA GLY A 114 3.21 0.36 -6.46
C GLY A 114 4.51 -0.08 -7.14
N ILE A 115 5.65 -0.01 -6.47
CA ILE A 115 6.95 -0.46 -7.01
C ILE A 115 7.02 -1.97 -6.96
N GLN A 116 7.22 -2.62 -8.13
CA GLN A 116 7.42 -4.08 -8.22
C GLN A 116 8.21 -4.49 -9.47
N GLY A 117 8.55 -5.77 -9.54
CA GLY A 117 9.10 -6.40 -10.74
C GLY A 117 10.58 -6.15 -10.95
N THR A 118 11.42 -7.07 -10.49
CA THR A 118 12.88 -6.98 -10.60
C THR A 118 13.34 -7.04 -12.06
N PRO A 119 14.17 -6.12 -12.56
CA PRO A 119 14.77 -6.22 -13.88
C PRO A 119 15.79 -7.36 -13.96
N ALA A 120 16.00 -7.88 -15.18
CA ALA A 120 16.85 -9.02 -15.42
C ALA A 120 18.31 -8.82 -14.94
N TRP A 121 18.85 -7.63 -15.12
CA TRP A 121 20.19 -7.28 -14.67
C TRP A 121 20.37 -7.26 -13.14
N ALA A 122 19.27 -7.09 -12.37
CA ALA A 122 19.33 -7.01 -10.92
C ALA A 122 19.11 -8.36 -10.21
N ASN A 123 18.68 -9.41 -10.93
CA ASN A 123 18.40 -10.73 -10.34
C ASN A 123 19.05 -11.92 -11.07
N GLY A 124 20.08 -11.64 -11.86
CA GLY A 124 20.78 -12.72 -12.60
C GLY A 124 19.96 -13.27 -13.77
N ARG A 125 19.27 -12.42 -14.53
CA ARG A 125 18.46 -12.71 -15.73
C ARG A 125 17.26 -13.65 -15.47
N ARG A 126 16.75 -13.65 -14.23
CA ARG A 126 15.58 -14.45 -13.84
C ARG A 126 14.27 -13.69 -14.05
N SER A 127 13.15 -14.36 -13.78
CA SER A 127 11.81 -13.76 -13.82
C SER A 127 11.69 -12.56 -12.89
N ALA A 128 10.87 -11.59 -13.27
CA ALA A 128 10.61 -10.37 -12.48
C ALA A 128 10.06 -10.61 -11.07
N ARG A 129 9.49 -11.80 -10.80
CA ARG A 129 9.02 -12.22 -9.48
C ARG A 129 10.14 -12.71 -8.54
N ILE A 130 11.38 -12.83 -9.03
CA ILE A 130 12.53 -13.18 -8.20
C ILE A 130 13.13 -11.89 -7.64
N ALA A 131 13.35 -11.87 -6.32
CA ALA A 131 13.93 -10.72 -5.64
C ALA A 131 15.30 -10.31 -6.22
N PRO A 132 15.70 -9.03 -6.11
CA PRO A 132 17.03 -8.62 -6.52
C PRO A 132 18.10 -9.30 -5.67
N THR A 133 19.28 -9.51 -6.25
CA THR A 133 20.46 -10.03 -5.54
C THR A 133 21.07 -8.97 -4.64
N ASN A 134 21.00 -7.71 -5.05
CA ASN A 134 21.42 -6.55 -4.26
C ASN A 134 20.23 -5.59 -4.06
N TYR A 135 19.76 -5.48 -2.82
CA TYR A 135 18.62 -4.59 -2.47
C TYR A 135 18.97 -3.11 -2.54
N ARG A 136 20.25 -2.75 -2.60
CA ARG A 136 20.68 -1.38 -2.81
C ARG A 136 20.27 -0.87 -4.20
N ASP A 137 20.26 -1.74 -5.21
CA ASP A 137 19.76 -1.40 -6.55
C ASP A 137 18.28 -0.98 -6.51
N LEU A 138 17.46 -1.72 -5.75
CA LEU A 138 16.04 -1.37 -5.55
C LEU A 138 15.87 -0.08 -4.73
N GLN A 139 16.69 0.13 -3.71
CA GLN A 139 16.69 1.38 -2.94
C GLN A 139 17.03 2.57 -3.82
N ASN A 140 18.06 2.47 -4.66
CA ASN A 140 18.47 3.53 -5.59
C ASN A 140 17.37 3.85 -6.60
N PHE A 141 16.71 2.82 -7.16
CA PHE A 141 15.56 3.01 -8.05
C PHE A 141 14.40 3.75 -7.33
N ALA A 142 14.09 3.35 -6.10
CA ALA A 142 13.06 4.02 -5.30
C ALA A 142 13.43 5.49 -5.02
N THR A 143 14.72 5.79 -4.78
CA THR A 143 15.23 7.17 -4.63
C THR A 143 15.04 7.96 -5.93
N ALA A 144 15.40 7.39 -7.08
CA ALA A 144 15.21 8.04 -8.38
C ALA A 144 13.71 8.33 -8.64
N ALA A 145 12.84 7.35 -8.37
CA ALA A 145 11.40 7.53 -8.53
C ALA A 145 10.84 8.64 -7.63
N ALA A 146 11.24 8.69 -6.35
CA ALA A 146 10.80 9.73 -5.44
C ALA A 146 11.28 11.13 -5.84
N LYS A 147 12.53 11.25 -6.29
CA LYS A 147 13.08 12.51 -6.83
C LYS A 147 12.33 12.95 -8.08
N ARG A 148 12.05 12.02 -9.01
CA ARG A 148 11.32 12.34 -10.24
C ARG A 148 9.94 12.89 -9.95
N TYR A 149 9.20 12.26 -9.04
CA TYR A 149 7.84 12.66 -8.67
C TYR A 149 7.80 13.45 -7.34
N SER A 150 8.85 14.25 -7.11
CA SER A 150 8.93 15.13 -5.94
C SER A 150 7.95 16.32 -6.00
N GLY A 151 7.55 16.72 -7.20
CA GLY A 151 6.81 17.96 -7.45
C GLY A 151 7.72 19.14 -7.78
N SER A 152 9.05 18.93 -7.78
CA SER A 152 10.07 19.93 -8.17
C SER A 152 10.95 19.50 -9.35
N PHE A 153 10.80 18.23 -9.79
CA PHE A 153 11.59 17.73 -10.92
C PHE A 153 11.01 18.25 -12.24
N LYS A 154 11.88 18.84 -13.07
CA LYS A 154 11.57 19.31 -14.42
C LYS A 154 12.07 18.29 -15.43
N ARG A 155 11.13 17.74 -16.21
CA ARG A 155 11.43 16.86 -17.32
C ARG A 155 11.74 17.72 -18.55
N LYS A 156 12.84 17.45 -19.22
CA LYS A 156 13.13 18.04 -20.53
C LYS A 156 12.21 17.39 -21.60
N ASP A 157 11.46 18.20 -22.31
CA ASP A 157 10.63 17.79 -23.43
C ASP A 157 11.31 18.10 -24.77
N SER A 158 12.12 19.18 -24.79
CA SER A 158 13.00 19.59 -25.88
C SER A 158 14.16 20.40 -25.31
N ASP A 159 15.02 20.96 -26.16
CA ASP A 159 16.12 21.83 -25.72
C ASP A 159 15.63 23.11 -25.04
N THR A 160 14.41 23.56 -25.36
CA THR A 160 13.81 24.81 -24.87
C THR A 160 12.62 24.64 -23.96
N GLU A 161 12.06 23.41 -23.84
CA GLU A 161 10.83 23.17 -23.10
C GLU A 161 11.07 22.18 -21.94
N GLU A 162 10.53 22.54 -20.79
CA GLU A 162 10.55 21.70 -19.59
C GLU A 162 9.14 21.57 -18.99
N THR A 163 8.76 20.35 -18.60
CA THR A 163 7.53 20.10 -17.87
C THR A 163 7.81 19.77 -16.41
N LEU A 164 7.24 20.56 -15.49
CA LEU A 164 7.28 20.25 -14.07
C LEU A 164 6.38 19.05 -13.76
N LEU A 165 6.96 17.96 -13.26
CA LEU A 165 6.22 16.77 -12.92
C LEU A 165 5.50 16.92 -11.57
N PRO A 166 4.21 16.49 -11.49
CA PRO A 166 3.45 16.54 -10.25
C PRO A 166 4.01 15.63 -9.15
N ALA A 167 3.78 16.04 -7.90
CA ALA A 167 4.17 15.25 -6.75
C ALA A 167 3.34 13.98 -6.59
N VAL A 168 4.01 12.85 -6.33
CA VAL A 168 3.41 11.60 -5.85
C VAL A 168 3.86 11.36 -4.41
N ARG A 169 2.90 11.28 -3.50
CA ARG A 169 3.16 11.18 -2.05
C ARG A 169 2.84 9.80 -1.47
N LEU A 170 2.20 8.93 -2.24
CA LEU A 170 1.73 7.63 -1.76
C LEU A 170 2.41 6.52 -2.56
N TRP A 171 3.03 5.60 -1.84
CA TRP A 171 3.86 4.54 -2.38
C TRP A 171 3.49 3.20 -1.77
N LEU A 172 3.59 2.14 -2.57
CA LEU A 172 3.34 0.77 -2.16
C LEU A 172 4.55 -0.09 -2.49
N ALA A 173 5.03 -0.83 -1.52
CA ALA A 173 6.16 -1.74 -1.70
C ALA A 173 5.68 -3.12 -2.12
N TRP A 174 5.84 -3.42 -3.40
CA TRP A 174 5.51 -4.69 -4.05
C TRP A 174 4.01 -4.94 -4.20
N ASN A 175 3.66 -6.10 -4.79
CA ASN A 175 2.30 -6.64 -4.90
C ASN A 175 2.29 -8.08 -4.42
N GLU A 176 1.37 -8.46 -3.57
CA GLU A 176 1.09 -9.80 -3.05
C GLU A 176 2.35 -10.67 -2.79
N PRO A 177 3.32 -10.15 -2.02
CA PRO A 177 4.62 -10.80 -1.86
C PRO A 177 4.55 -12.13 -1.10
N ASN A 178 3.41 -12.46 -0.52
CA ASN A 178 3.12 -13.74 0.12
C ASN A 178 2.61 -14.82 -0.86
N ASN A 179 2.44 -14.45 -2.15
CA ASN A 179 1.96 -15.29 -3.24
C ASN A 179 3.11 -15.54 -4.24
N PRO A 180 3.39 -16.80 -4.64
CA PRO A 180 4.50 -17.14 -5.54
C PRO A 180 4.36 -16.58 -6.96
N ASN A 181 3.18 -16.11 -7.34
CA ASN A 181 2.98 -15.43 -8.62
C ASN A 181 3.69 -14.08 -8.68
N PHE A 182 3.92 -13.42 -7.52
CA PHE A 182 4.50 -12.07 -7.44
C PHE A 182 5.86 -12.04 -6.75
N LEU A 183 6.14 -12.96 -5.82
CA LEU A 183 7.47 -13.12 -5.21
C LEU A 183 7.78 -14.61 -5.02
N ALA A 184 8.82 -15.10 -5.64
CA ALA A 184 9.18 -16.50 -5.63
C ALA A 184 10.70 -16.72 -5.42
N PRO A 185 11.06 -17.89 -4.86
CA PRO A 185 10.17 -18.87 -4.22
C PRO A 185 9.74 -18.42 -2.82
N GLN A 186 8.59 -18.90 -2.34
CA GLN A 186 8.09 -18.57 -0.99
C GLN A 186 8.86 -19.28 0.12
N TYR A 187 9.40 -20.47 -0.18
CA TYR A 187 10.20 -21.26 0.75
C TYR A 187 11.47 -21.79 0.11
N LYS A 188 12.52 -21.96 0.91
CA LYS A 188 13.78 -22.61 0.54
C LYS A 188 14.24 -23.53 1.67
N LYS A 189 14.73 -24.74 1.34
CA LYS A 189 15.37 -25.62 2.31
C LYS A 189 16.82 -25.17 2.51
N VAL A 190 17.24 -24.93 3.75
CA VAL A 190 18.58 -24.51 4.14
C VAL A 190 19.00 -25.35 5.32
N HIS A 191 20.10 -26.07 5.23
CA HIS A 191 20.60 -26.99 6.26
C HIS A 191 19.50 -27.89 6.85
N GLY A 192 18.73 -28.55 5.99
CA GLY A 192 17.65 -29.45 6.38
C GLY A 192 16.34 -28.76 6.83
N ARG A 193 16.32 -27.45 7.13
CA ARG A 193 15.17 -26.70 7.63
C ARG A 193 14.54 -25.82 6.58
N TRP A 194 13.21 -25.60 6.66
CA TRP A 194 12.49 -24.71 5.76
C TRP A 194 12.60 -23.25 6.23
N LEU A 195 13.16 -22.42 5.37
CA LEU A 195 13.17 -20.97 5.50
C LEU A 195 11.95 -20.40 4.74
N ALA A 196 11.17 -19.53 5.36
CA ALA A 196 10.12 -18.74 4.70
C ALA A 196 10.78 -17.61 3.88
N LEU A 197 11.34 -17.97 2.72
CA LEU A 197 12.19 -17.11 1.91
C LEU A 197 11.44 -15.89 1.39
N GLY A 198 10.15 -16.02 1.01
CA GLY A 198 9.32 -14.91 0.57
C GLY A 198 9.25 -13.80 1.62
N ALA A 199 8.98 -14.14 2.89
CA ALA A 199 8.93 -13.16 3.98
C ALA A 199 10.31 -12.57 4.30
N TYR A 200 11.39 -13.38 4.22
CA TYR A 200 12.77 -12.92 4.40
C TYR A 200 13.18 -11.91 3.33
N GLN A 201 12.91 -12.18 2.06
CA GLN A 201 13.21 -11.30 0.94
C GLN A 201 12.34 -10.04 1.00
N TYR A 202 11.07 -10.19 1.35
CA TYR A 202 10.15 -9.08 1.42
C TYR A 202 10.52 -8.06 2.50
N ALA A 203 10.98 -8.49 3.65
CA ALA A 203 11.47 -7.58 4.68
C ALA A 203 12.57 -6.64 4.12
N ARG A 204 13.44 -7.15 3.26
CA ARG A 204 14.50 -6.37 2.60
C ARG A 204 13.96 -5.49 1.48
N ILE A 205 13.03 -6.00 0.67
CA ILE A 205 12.33 -5.22 -0.39
C ILE A 205 11.65 -4.00 0.22
N CYS A 206 10.81 -4.21 1.25
CA CYS A 206 10.10 -3.12 1.89
C CYS A 206 11.07 -2.11 2.54
N ASN A 207 12.08 -2.58 3.28
CA ASN A 207 13.08 -1.69 3.89
C ASN A 207 13.84 -0.87 2.84
N ALA A 208 14.19 -1.46 1.68
CA ALA A 208 14.90 -0.79 0.60
C ALA A 208 14.01 0.30 -0.05
N ILE A 209 12.76 -0.02 -0.38
CA ILE A 209 11.82 0.94 -0.96
C ILE A 209 11.53 2.06 0.05
N TYR A 210 11.26 1.73 1.32
CA TYR A 210 11.05 2.72 2.37
C TYR A 210 12.25 3.68 2.49
N ALA A 211 13.45 3.13 2.59
CA ALA A 211 14.68 3.93 2.72
C ALA A 211 14.94 4.78 1.46
N GLY A 212 14.67 4.24 0.27
CA GLY A 212 14.84 4.98 -0.99
C GLY A 212 13.88 6.16 -1.12
N ILE A 213 12.60 5.94 -0.83
CA ILE A 213 11.56 6.99 -0.91
C ILE A 213 11.82 8.09 0.11
N HIS A 214 11.96 7.74 1.39
CA HIS A 214 12.17 8.73 2.46
C HIS A 214 13.57 9.39 2.39
N GLY A 215 14.56 8.68 1.86
CA GLY A 215 15.92 9.21 1.65
C GLY A 215 16.05 10.19 0.49
N ALA A 216 15.02 10.36 -0.33
CA ALA A 216 15.00 11.36 -1.41
C ALA A 216 14.85 12.82 -0.91
N GLY A 217 14.56 13.03 0.37
CA GLY A 217 14.57 14.34 1.02
C GLY A 217 13.31 15.20 0.85
N VAL A 218 12.19 14.63 0.36
CA VAL A 218 10.93 15.38 0.14
C VAL A 218 10.06 15.47 1.39
N GLY A 219 10.12 14.48 2.30
CA GLY A 219 9.60 14.55 3.68
C GLY A 219 8.10 14.31 3.90
N THR A 220 7.27 14.26 2.86
CA THR A 220 5.81 14.10 2.96
C THR A 220 5.30 12.77 2.41
N GLU A 221 6.19 11.93 1.93
CA GLU A 221 5.89 10.62 1.36
C GLU A 221 5.40 9.66 2.44
N ARG A 222 4.54 8.75 2.01
CA ARG A 222 4.07 7.63 2.83
C ARG A 222 4.22 6.33 2.04
N VAL A 223 4.90 5.38 2.64
CA VAL A 223 5.17 4.06 2.06
C VAL A 223 4.34 3.01 2.79
N ALA A 224 3.45 2.34 2.07
CA ALA A 224 2.78 1.15 2.58
C ALA A 224 3.59 -0.10 2.22
N CYS A 225 3.75 -0.99 3.20
CA CYS A 225 4.23 -2.35 2.98
C CYS A 225 3.10 -3.35 3.14
N GLY A 226 3.31 -4.60 2.77
CA GLY A 226 2.29 -5.64 2.78
C GLY A 226 1.73 -5.90 1.40
N ALA A 227 0.62 -5.25 1.04
CA ALA A 227 -0.16 -5.56 -0.16
C ALA A 227 -0.41 -7.06 -0.31
N THR A 228 -0.71 -7.74 0.82
CA THR A 228 -0.76 -9.19 0.88
C THR A 228 -2.04 -9.75 0.27
N ASP A 229 -1.89 -10.87 -0.50
CA ASP A 229 -2.98 -11.79 -0.85
C ASP A 229 -3.69 -12.25 0.44
N PRO A 230 -5.02 -12.40 0.46
CA PRO A 230 -5.79 -12.78 1.66
C PRO A 230 -5.50 -14.21 2.16
N PHE A 231 -4.88 -15.04 1.33
CA PHE A 231 -4.72 -16.46 1.60
C PHE A 231 -3.25 -16.89 1.64
N GLY A 232 -3.04 -18.15 2.01
CA GLY A 232 -1.77 -18.83 1.95
C GLY A 232 -1.90 -20.21 2.60
N ASN A 233 -1.23 -21.22 2.02
CA ASN A 233 -1.32 -22.59 2.51
C ASN A 233 -0.33 -22.90 3.64
N ASN A 234 0.72 -22.08 3.83
CA ASN A 234 1.79 -22.28 4.80
C ASN A 234 2.45 -23.68 4.69
N GLN A 235 2.50 -24.24 3.48
CA GLN A 235 3.00 -25.59 3.21
C GLN A 235 4.24 -25.51 2.32
N PRO A 236 5.47 -25.60 2.88
CA PRO A 236 6.71 -25.47 2.13
C PRO A 236 6.88 -26.50 1.01
N LYS A 237 6.29 -27.69 1.16
CA LYS A 237 6.36 -28.79 0.19
C LYS A 237 5.28 -28.69 -0.91
N SER A 238 4.34 -27.74 -0.80
CA SER A 238 3.29 -27.58 -1.80
C SER A 238 3.86 -27.11 -3.13
N ARG A 239 3.33 -27.62 -4.24
CA ARG A 239 3.66 -27.12 -5.60
C ARG A 239 3.38 -25.62 -5.76
N ARG A 240 2.38 -25.09 -5.06
CA ARG A 240 2.03 -23.67 -5.01
C ARG A 240 2.19 -23.15 -3.58
N ALA A 241 3.37 -23.39 -2.99
CA ALA A 241 3.67 -22.92 -1.65
C ALA A 241 3.48 -21.41 -1.53
N SER A 242 2.72 -20.98 -0.53
CA SER A 242 2.37 -19.59 -0.25
C SER A 242 2.29 -19.37 1.25
N ILE A 243 2.40 -18.12 1.69
CA ILE A 243 2.39 -17.78 3.11
C ILE A 243 1.12 -16.97 3.39
N SER A 244 0.32 -17.37 4.38
CA SER A 244 -0.88 -16.62 4.75
C SER A 244 -0.55 -15.24 5.34
N PRO A 245 -1.43 -14.22 5.20
CA PRO A 245 -1.07 -12.83 5.47
C PRO A 245 -0.64 -12.55 6.90
N LEU A 246 -1.28 -13.13 7.93
CA LEU A 246 -0.84 -12.93 9.32
C LEU A 246 0.49 -13.64 9.61
N ALA A 247 0.69 -14.84 9.04
CA ALA A 247 1.97 -15.54 9.15
C ALA A 247 3.07 -14.74 8.44
N PHE A 248 2.78 -14.20 7.24
CA PHE A 248 3.71 -13.39 6.48
C PHE A 248 4.11 -12.11 7.22
N LEU A 249 3.17 -11.40 7.82
CA LEU A 249 3.43 -10.21 8.64
C LEU A 249 4.37 -10.54 9.82
N ARG A 250 4.06 -11.60 10.58
CA ARG A 250 4.89 -12.06 11.71
C ARG A 250 6.31 -12.45 11.29
N LEU A 251 6.41 -13.22 10.21
CA LEU A 251 7.70 -13.66 9.68
C LEU A 251 8.50 -12.49 9.12
N SER A 252 7.87 -11.55 8.39
CA SER A 252 8.54 -10.35 7.91
C SER A 252 9.11 -9.51 9.06
N LYS A 253 8.36 -9.35 10.17
CA LYS A 253 8.87 -8.72 11.41
C LYS A 253 10.08 -9.45 11.95
N ARG A 254 9.99 -10.77 12.08
CA ARG A 254 11.09 -11.63 12.56
C ARG A 254 12.34 -11.52 11.70
N TYR A 255 12.16 -11.37 10.37
CA TYR A 255 13.26 -11.19 9.41
C TYR A 255 13.71 -9.74 9.22
N GLY A 256 13.31 -8.83 10.12
CA GLY A 256 13.85 -7.49 10.19
C GLY A 256 13.13 -6.46 9.34
N LEU A 257 11.85 -6.65 9.02
CA LEU A 257 11.01 -5.55 8.52
C LEU A 257 10.89 -4.50 9.63
N ARG A 258 11.40 -3.29 9.37
CA ARG A 258 11.58 -2.26 10.41
C ARG A 258 10.49 -1.20 10.41
N ARG A 259 10.28 -0.54 9.27
CA ARG A 259 9.47 0.68 9.15
C ARG A 259 8.56 0.63 7.93
N PHE A 260 7.38 1.20 8.08
CA PHE A 260 6.42 1.55 7.03
C PHE A 260 5.42 2.55 7.61
N ASP A 261 4.71 3.28 6.75
CA ASP A 261 3.72 4.29 7.18
C ASP A 261 2.31 3.71 7.22
N ALA A 262 2.03 2.69 6.40
CA ALA A 262 0.80 1.94 6.39
C ALA A 262 1.06 0.46 6.09
N TRP A 263 0.14 -0.43 6.47
CA TRP A 263 0.13 -1.81 6.00
C TRP A 263 -0.95 -2.00 4.95
N ALA A 264 -0.58 -2.46 3.76
CA ALA A 264 -1.51 -2.72 2.68
C ALA A 264 -1.97 -4.18 2.66
N HIS A 265 -3.19 -4.41 2.18
CA HIS A 265 -3.79 -5.74 2.09
C HIS A 265 -4.89 -5.80 1.03
N HIS A 266 -5.10 -6.98 0.44
CA HIS A 266 -6.12 -7.27 -0.58
C HIS A 266 -7.12 -8.30 0.01
N PRO A 267 -8.17 -7.87 0.72
CA PRO A 267 -9.03 -8.75 1.51
C PRO A 267 -10.15 -9.41 0.70
N TYR A 268 -9.84 -9.97 -0.48
CA TYR A 268 -10.82 -10.67 -1.33
C TYR A 268 -11.53 -11.82 -0.61
N ALA A 269 -12.80 -12.04 -0.93
CA ALA A 269 -13.52 -13.20 -0.48
C ALA A 269 -13.03 -14.48 -1.17
N PRO A 270 -13.03 -15.64 -0.49
CA PRO A 270 -12.57 -16.90 -1.08
C PRO A 270 -13.51 -17.45 -2.15
N MET A 271 -14.79 -17.14 -2.03
CA MET A 271 -15.83 -17.55 -2.97
C MET A 271 -16.66 -16.34 -3.41
N PRO A 272 -17.04 -16.26 -4.68
CA PRO A 272 -17.81 -15.13 -5.20
C PRO A 272 -19.18 -14.97 -4.53
N SER A 273 -19.79 -16.07 -4.08
CA SER A 273 -21.06 -16.07 -3.37
C SER A 273 -20.97 -15.54 -1.93
N GLU A 274 -19.76 -15.43 -1.36
CA GLU A 274 -19.60 -14.92 0.00
C GLU A 274 -19.68 -13.40 0.03
N SER A 275 -20.53 -12.87 0.92
CA SER A 275 -20.67 -11.43 1.10
C SER A 275 -19.41 -10.79 1.70
N PRO A 276 -19.23 -9.47 1.58
CA PRO A 276 -18.10 -8.77 2.19
C PRO A 276 -17.99 -8.93 3.71
N ALA A 277 -19.10 -9.23 4.38
CA ALA A 277 -19.14 -9.45 5.83
C ALA A 277 -18.85 -10.92 6.23
N ALA A 278 -18.70 -11.83 5.27
CA ALA A 278 -18.41 -13.23 5.56
C ALA A 278 -17.14 -13.38 6.38
N LYS A 279 -17.19 -14.28 7.37
CA LYS A 279 -16.00 -14.65 8.14
C LYS A 279 -15.40 -15.93 7.56
N PRO A 280 -14.08 -16.11 7.68
CA PRO A 280 -13.40 -17.27 7.10
C PRO A 280 -13.79 -18.57 7.81
N LYS A 281 -14.82 -19.26 7.31
CA LYS A 281 -15.33 -20.51 7.92
C LYS A 281 -14.40 -21.71 7.75
N LYS A 282 -13.67 -21.77 6.62
CA LYS A 282 -12.78 -22.89 6.24
C LYS A 282 -11.32 -22.47 6.03
N LEU A 283 -11.01 -21.20 6.27
CA LEU A 283 -9.66 -20.68 6.10
C LEU A 283 -8.83 -20.95 7.35
N LYS A 284 -7.53 -21.14 7.16
CA LYS A 284 -6.60 -21.24 8.27
C LYS A 284 -6.66 -19.95 9.10
N ALA A 285 -6.44 -20.06 10.40
CA ALA A 285 -6.53 -18.95 11.37
C ALA A 285 -5.65 -17.72 11.08
N THR A 286 -4.75 -17.80 10.09
CA THR A 286 -3.86 -16.73 9.66
C THR A 286 -4.25 -16.06 8.34
N SER A 287 -5.38 -16.47 7.73
CA SER A 287 -5.95 -15.83 6.52
C SER A 287 -6.79 -14.61 6.91
N VAL A 288 -6.83 -13.62 6.01
CA VAL A 288 -7.58 -12.38 6.23
C VAL A 288 -8.39 -12.02 4.99
N ILE A 289 -9.71 -11.92 5.17
CA ILE A 289 -10.66 -11.36 4.20
C ILE A 289 -11.30 -10.12 4.80
N LEU A 290 -12.17 -9.42 4.07
CA LEU A 290 -12.73 -8.16 4.57
C LEU A 290 -13.54 -8.35 5.86
N GLY A 291 -14.27 -9.45 6.00
CA GLY A 291 -15.11 -9.73 7.19
C GLY A 291 -14.31 -9.96 8.48
N ASN A 292 -13.04 -10.31 8.40
CA ASN A 292 -12.16 -10.42 9.57
C ASN A 292 -10.93 -9.47 9.50
N ILE A 293 -11.01 -8.36 8.76
CA ILE A 293 -9.92 -7.37 8.62
C ILE A 293 -9.44 -6.83 9.99
N GLY A 294 -10.29 -6.92 11.01
CA GLY A 294 -9.96 -6.57 12.39
C GLY A 294 -8.80 -7.39 12.95
N ASP A 295 -8.63 -8.64 12.54
CA ASP A 295 -7.52 -9.50 12.99
C ASP A 295 -6.18 -8.97 12.47
N LEU A 296 -6.14 -8.51 11.20
CA LEU A 296 -4.96 -7.83 10.66
C LEU A 296 -4.67 -6.53 11.40
N THR A 297 -5.70 -5.73 11.68
CA THR A 297 -5.55 -4.47 12.42
C THR A 297 -4.95 -4.70 13.80
N LYS A 298 -5.44 -5.72 14.53
CA LYS A 298 -4.90 -6.12 15.85
C LYS A 298 -3.46 -6.56 15.75
N GLU A 299 -3.12 -7.39 14.76
CA GLU A 299 -1.78 -7.92 14.59
C GLU A 299 -0.76 -6.84 14.19
N VAL A 300 -1.16 -5.92 13.28
CA VAL A 300 -0.32 -4.75 12.93
C VAL A 300 -0.10 -3.87 14.16
N THR A 301 -1.14 -3.65 14.99
CA THR A 301 -1.02 -2.87 16.22
C THR A 301 -0.05 -3.51 17.20
N ARG A 302 -0.14 -4.83 17.38
CA ARG A 302 0.73 -5.59 18.27
C ARG A 302 2.22 -5.51 17.87
N LEU A 303 2.50 -5.54 16.56
CA LEU A 303 3.87 -5.61 16.04
C LEU A 303 4.50 -4.24 15.74
N TYR A 304 3.70 -3.22 15.37
CA TYR A 304 4.17 -1.95 14.82
C TYR A 304 3.41 -0.72 15.33
N GLY A 305 2.49 -0.89 16.29
CA GLY A 305 1.67 0.19 16.82
C GLY A 305 0.53 0.61 15.87
N GLY A 306 -0.01 1.79 16.09
CA GLY A 306 -1.21 2.33 15.47
C GLY A 306 -1.10 2.63 13.97
N LYS A 307 -0.44 1.83 13.14
CA LYS A 307 -0.30 2.06 11.70
C LYS A 307 -1.64 1.87 10.97
N PRO A 308 -2.00 2.75 10.00
CA PRO A 308 -3.20 2.58 9.19
C PRO A 308 -3.10 1.35 8.27
N ILE A 309 -4.27 0.82 7.91
CA ILE A 309 -4.43 -0.24 6.92
C ILE A 309 -4.89 0.39 5.61
N TRP A 310 -4.26 0.03 4.49
CA TRP A 310 -4.70 0.40 3.15
C TRP A 310 -5.22 -0.83 2.43
N ILE A 311 -6.50 -0.81 2.03
CA ILE A 311 -7.05 -1.78 1.11
C ILE A 311 -6.71 -1.28 -0.28
N THR A 312 -5.61 -1.81 -0.85
CA THR A 312 -5.05 -1.32 -2.12
C THR A 312 -5.56 -2.08 -3.33
N GLU A 313 -6.38 -3.11 -3.10
CA GLU A 313 -7.07 -3.87 -4.14
C GLU A 313 -8.24 -4.64 -3.53
N TYR A 314 -9.43 -4.54 -4.14
CA TYR A 314 -10.62 -5.28 -3.76
C TYR A 314 -11.65 -5.29 -4.88
N GLY A 315 -12.45 -6.33 -5.00
CA GLY A 315 -13.49 -6.40 -6.01
C GLY A 315 -14.27 -7.71 -6.00
N TYR A 316 -15.34 -7.73 -6.78
CA TYR A 316 -16.12 -8.93 -7.12
C TYR A 316 -16.28 -9.03 -8.62
N GLN A 317 -15.98 -10.18 -9.17
CA GLN A 317 -16.21 -10.46 -10.59
C GLN A 317 -17.71 -10.61 -10.87
N THR A 318 -18.10 -10.44 -12.13
CA THR A 318 -19.53 -10.45 -12.52
C THR A 318 -19.88 -11.54 -13.52
N ARG A 319 -21.10 -12.03 -13.38
CA ARG A 319 -21.79 -12.93 -14.31
C ARG A 319 -23.02 -12.23 -14.90
N PRO A 320 -23.14 -12.10 -16.22
CA PRO A 320 -22.11 -12.40 -17.20
C PRO A 320 -20.88 -11.49 -17.04
N PRO A 321 -19.69 -11.85 -17.59
CA PRO A 321 -19.42 -13.06 -18.36
C PRO A 321 -18.89 -14.24 -17.57
N ASP A 322 -18.34 -14.05 -16.34
CA ASP A 322 -17.69 -15.11 -15.58
C ASP A 322 -18.71 -16.01 -14.89
N LYS A 323 -18.88 -17.24 -15.44
CA LYS A 323 -19.83 -18.23 -14.89
C LYS A 323 -19.40 -18.84 -13.56
N PHE A 324 -18.09 -18.85 -13.23
CA PHE A 324 -17.53 -19.54 -12.07
C PHE A 324 -17.31 -18.61 -10.88
N PHE A 325 -16.70 -17.44 -11.11
CA PHE A 325 -16.33 -16.50 -10.06
C PHE A 325 -17.23 -15.25 -10.03
N GLY A 326 -18.16 -15.13 -10.97
CA GLY A 326 -19.01 -13.97 -11.11
C GLY A 326 -20.28 -14.01 -10.22
N VAL A 327 -20.58 -12.87 -9.59
CA VAL A 327 -21.90 -12.56 -9.03
C VAL A 327 -22.73 -11.77 -10.05
N SER A 328 -24.06 -11.66 -9.84
CA SER A 328 -24.87 -10.78 -10.69
C SER A 328 -24.40 -9.32 -10.60
N TRP A 329 -24.60 -8.52 -11.67
CA TRP A 329 -24.25 -7.09 -11.68
C TRP A 329 -24.89 -6.32 -10.50
N LYS A 330 -26.14 -6.67 -10.16
CA LYS A 330 -26.87 -6.11 -9.01
C LYS A 330 -26.22 -6.49 -7.68
N THR A 331 -25.78 -7.73 -7.56
CA THR A 331 -25.04 -8.21 -6.38
C THR A 331 -23.67 -7.54 -6.26
N GLN A 332 -22.93 -7.34 -7.36
CA GLN A 332 -21.67 -6.60 -7.34
C GLN A 332 -21.87 -5.18 -6.78
N ALA A 333 -22.89 -4.46 -7.24
CA ALA A 333 -23.20 -3.12 -6.75
C ALA A 333 -23.56 -3.11 -5.25
N LYS A 334 -24.34 -4.10 -4.80
CA LYS A 334 -24.65 -4.29 -3.36
C LYS A 334 -23.40 -4.58 -2.55
N TYR A 335 -22.55 -5.48 -3.02
CA TYR A 335 -21.31 -5.88 -2.32
C TYR A 335 -20.27 -4.76 -2.30
N LEU A 336 -20.16 -3.94 -3.34
CA LEU A 336 -19.37 -2.72 -3.32
C LEU A 336 -19.79 -1.79 -2.18
N SER A 337 -21.08 -1.50 -2.06
CA SER A 337 -21.61 -0.62 -1.00
C SER A 337 -21.38 -1.20 0.40
N GLN A 338 -21.57 -2.50 0.57
CA GLN A 338 -21.32 -3.19 1.83
C GLN A 338 -19.84 -3.19 2.20
N SER A 339 -18.95 -3.48 1.24
CA SER A 339 -17.51 -3.50 1.50
C SER A 339 -16.97 -2.12 1.89
N TYR A 340 -17.46 -1.09 1.22
CA TYR A 340 -17.14 0.29 1.59
C TYR A 340 -17.62 0.64 3.01
N ALA A 341 -18.85 0.26 3.37
CA ALA A 341 -19.38 0.50 4.71
C ALA A 341 -18.57 -0.21 5.80
N ILE A 342 -18.15 -1.46 5.56
CA ILE A 342 -17.28 -2.22 6.48
C ILE A 342 -15.93 -1.51 6.62
N ALA A 343 -15.31 -1.13 5.51
CA ALA A 343 -14.03 -0.42 5.52
C ALA A 343 -14.12 0.90 6.28
N ARG A 344 -15.14 1.71 6.01
CA ARG A 344 -15.36 3.01 6.65
C ARG A 344 -15.63 2.94 8.15
N LYS A 345 -16.31 1.86 8.62
CA LYS A 345 -16.55 1.63 10.06
C LYS A 345 -15.25 1.41 10.85
N ASN A 346 -14.21 0.91 10.21
CA ASN A 346 -12.92 0.69 10.84
C ASN A 346 -12.02 1.93 10.66
N ARG A 347 -11.89 2.76 11.69
CA ARG A 347 -11.09 4.00 11.69
C ARG A 347 -9.60 3.81 11.34
N ARG A 348 -9.11 2.57 11.34
CA ARG A 348 -7.74 2.23 10.96
C ARG A 348 -7.59 2.06 9.44
N ILE A 349 -8.68 1.91 8.69
CA ILE A 349 -8.64 1.82 7.23
C ILE A 349 -8.58 3.24 6.65
N GLY A 350 -7.43 3.57 6.06
CA GLY A 350 -7.18 4.89 5.48
C GLY A 350 -7.33 4.95 3.96
N MET A 351 -7.56 3.81 3.29
CA MET A 351 -7.70 3.73 1.84
C MET A 351 -8.53 2.51 1.44
N PHE A 352 -9.38 2.68 0.40
CA PHE A 352 -10.18 1.63 -0.22
C PHE A 352 -10.11 1.77 -1.74
N VAL A 353 -9.48 0.81 -2.41
CA VAL A 353 -9.24 0.80 -3.86
C VAL A 353 -9.99 -0.36 -4.49
N TRP A 354 -10.89 -0.06 -5.43
CA TRP A 354 -11.61 -1.05 -6.22
C TRP A 354 -10.79 -1.49 -7.45
N PHE A 355 -10.89 -2.74 -7.82
CA PHE A 355 -10.27 -3.37 -8.97
C PHE A 355 -11.36 -3.82 -9.94
N LEU A 356 -11.61 -3.27 -11.05
CA LEU A 356 -11.08 -2.48 -12.11
C LEU A 356 -12.02 -1.30 -12.51
N ILE A 357 -11.64 -0.50 -13.54
CA ILE A 357 -12.56 0.40 -14.27
C ILE A 357 -13.40 -0.40 -15.25
N ARG A 358 -12.74 -1.21 -16.09
CA ARG A 358 -13.32 -2.01 -17.16
C ARG A 358 -12.94 -3.48 -17.03
N ASP A 359 -13.90 -4.37 -17.35
CA ASP A 359 -13.62 -5.81 -17.44
C ASP A 359 -12.54 -6.09 -18.48
N GLU A 360 -11.68 -7.05 -18.18
CA GLU A 360 -10.72 -7.55 -19.16
C GLU A 360 -11.44 -8.33 -20.26
N ARG A 361 -10.90 -8.26 -21.50
CA ARG A 361 -11.52 -8.94 -22.66
C ARG A 361 -11.45 -10.47 -22.53
N ALA A 362 -10.37 -10.99 -21.97
CA ALA A 362 -10.20 -12.42 -21.77
C ALA A 362 -11.02 -12.89 -20.56
N LEU A 363 -11.83 -13.94 -20.73
CA LEU A 363 -12.62 -14.54 -19.64
C LEU A 363 -11.77 -15.08 -18.48
N ARG A 364 -10.52 -15.46 -18.75
CA ARG A 364 -9.52 -15.85 -17.71
C ARG A 364 -8.98 -14.67 -16.91
N GLY A 365 -9.26 -13.44 -17.35
CA GLY A 365 -8.92 -12.22 -16.66
C GLY A 365 -10.01 -11.79 -15.68
N TRP A 366 -9.93 -10.56 -15.19
CA TRP A 366 -10.82 -10.05 -14.15
C TRP A 366 -12.04 -9.34 -14.73
N GLN A 367 -13.22 -9.70 -14.22
CA GLN A 367 -14.52 -9.17 -14.65
C GLN A 367 -15.15 -8.28 -13.56
N SER A 368 -14.32 -7.57 -12.80
CA SER A 368 -14.76 -6.77 -11.64
C SER A 368 -14.99 -5.29 -11.96
N GLY A 369 -14.86 -4.88 -13.22
CA GLY A 369 -15.01 -3.50 -13.68
C GLY A 369 -16.39 -2.90 -13.46
N PHE A 370 -16.45 -1.56 -13.53
CA PHE A 370 -17.69 -0.77 -13.60
C PHE A 370 -18.31 -0.77 -14.98
N PHE A 371 -17.51 -1.12 -15.96
CA PHE A 371 -17.91 -1.30 -17.36
C PHE A 371 -17.57 -2.72 -17.81
N THR A 372 -18.39 -3.27 -18.69
CA THR A 372 -18.05 -4.51 -19.41
C THR A 372 -16.85 -4.29 -20.32
N ALA A 373 -16.27 -5.35 -20.85
CA ALA A 373 -15.20 -5.27 -21.85
C ALA A 373 -15.63 -4.50 -23.11
N SER A 374 -16.92 -4.57 -23.48
CA SER A 374 -17.52 -3.80 -24.60
C SER A 374 -17.84 -2.34 -24.25
N GLY A 375 -17.78 -1.95 -22.97
CA GLY A 375 -18.03 -0.58 -22.52
C GLY A 375 -19.43 -0.32 -21.97
N ALA A 376 -20.30 -1.33 -21.84
CA ALA A 376 -21.61 -1.16 -21.21
C ALA A 376 -21.44 -0.90 -19.69
N ARG A 377 -22.18 0.07 -19.17
CA ARG A 377 -22.11 0.48 -17.76
C ARG A 377 -22.85 -0.50 -16.87
N LYS A 378 -22.21 -0.96 -15.79
CA LYS A 378 -22.82 -1.80 -14.75
C LYS A 378 -23.44 -0.95 -13.62
N PRO A 379 -24.40 -1.48 -12.83
CA PRO A 379 -24.99 -0.78 -11.66
C PRO A 379 -23.95 -0.36 -10.61
N SER A 380 -22.84 -1.08 -10.51
CA SER A 380 -21.71 -0.75 -9.62
C SER A 380 -21.08 0.62 -9.91
N TYR A 381 -21.15 1.13 -11.15
CA TYR A 381 -20.75 2.49 -11.50
C TYR A 381 -21.51 3.55 -10.68
N THR A 382 -22.83 3.45 -10.65
CA THR A 382 -23.68 4.38 -9.88
C THR A 382 -23.48 4.18 -8.38
N ALA A 383 -23.32 2.93 -7.92
CA ALA A 383 -23.04 2.62 -6.53
C ALA A 383 -21.74 3.26 -6.07
N PHE A 384 -20.65 3.16 -6.85
CA PHE A 384 -19.36 3.77 -6.51
C PHE A 384 -19.44 5.30 -6.46
N ARG A 385 -20.09 5.95 -7.40
CA ARG A 385 -20.28 7.41 -7.41
C ARG A 385 -21.05 7.97 -6.23
N ARG A 386 -21.90 7.13 -5.59
CA ARG A 386 -22.68 7.49 -4.39
C ARG A 386 -21.92 7.29 -3.09
N LEU A 387 -20.73 6.71 -3.13
CA LEU A 387 -19.90 6.59 -1.94
C LEU A 387 -19.56 8.00 -1.41
N LYS A 388 -19.49 8.16 -0.10
CA LYS A 388 -19.06 9.42 0.52
C LYS A 388 -17.52 9.46 0.46
N HIS A 389 -17.01 10.35 -0.37
CA HIS A 389 -15.58 10.58 -0.56
C HIS A 389 -15.06 11.62 0.40
#